data_8cd57fd052dc6a870cdfc434b5673bda
#
_entry.id   8cd57fd052dc6a870cdfc434b5673bda
#
_cell.length_a   1.000
_cell.length_b   1.000
_cell.length_c   1.000
_cell.angle_alpha   90.00
_cell.angle_beta   90.00
_cell.angle_gamma   90.00
#
_symmetry.space_group_name_H-M   'P 1'
#
loop_
_entity.id
_entity.type
_entity.pdbx_description
1 polymer ?
#
loop_
_entity_poly.entity_id
_entity_poly.type
_entity_poly.pdbx_seq_one_letter_code
_entity_poly.pdbx_strand_id
1 'polypeptide(L)'
;NGYGPTEQMKVDFGATGEIVDVYTDIAGAFNTTFTVDTQVSGTKTVIVIGRNSLEQVQRLFYLHADIARLTPIAGIIRTSITIEGHGFGRYEPVRVDFGTTNEIISPLPTAEDNGTFIYTFTADAQVNGQNRILATGMDTNEKGYATFTVGVHITTFKPTFGSVGTMVTIIGDGYSGSETVRISLGTNRTITTVKSNAAGEFTTTFTIDTQSGGTASVVAYGLDCQQDELRMFRIYTNVVLVSPGQGSVGTPIFVTGNGYLAEEGIRLDFGLTATRTEATCDNRGYFEASFTIDTQKFGTTTIRATGLTSSEQSEKTLLIRSNIILVTPSRATVGTIISVDGNGYGDDENIKLDFGYTPDIQQTLTNAAGEFNTSFTVDTQPCGTTTILATGAVSHEVSQDGLSIYAEVITVSPSRGSVGTIITVGGTGYGATETVAIELGWTVTRTTTITDYTGYFSTTLTIDAQPCGTTTVKARGIASGEADNDRLVIFSNIYEVSP
;
A
#
# COMPACT_ATOMS: atom_id res chain seq x y z
N ASN A 1 -83.52 -15.97 18.81
CA ASN A 1 -84.60 -16.87 19.23
C ASN A 1 -85.96 -16.21 18.96
N GLY A 2 -87.04 -17.00 18.79
CA GLY A 2 -88.41 -16.51 18.63
C GLY A 2 -88.87 -16.31 17.16
N TYR A 3 -88.07 -16.77 16.23
CA TYR A 3 -88.45 -16.85 14.79
C TYR A 3 -89.17 -18.17 14.50
N GLY A 4 -89.68 -18.30 13.31
CA GLY A 4 -90.28 -19.53 12.85
C GLY A 4 -89.31 -20.72 12.86
N PRO A 5 -89.80 -21.97 13.03
CA PRO A 5 -88.95 -23.15 12.93
C PRO A 5 -88.42 -23.35 11.49
N THR A 6 -87.15 -23.66 11.31
CA THR A 6 -86.47 -23.83 9.99
C THR A 6 -86.64 -22.67 9.02
N GLU A 7 -86.80 -21.49 9.57
CA GLU A 7 -86.98 -20.28 8.80
C GLU A 7 -85.63 -19.74 8.27
N GLN A 8 -85.57 -19.27 7.05
CA GLN A 8 -84.46 -18.57 6.49
C GLN A 8 -84.39 -17.15 7.07
N MET A 9 -83.27 -16.82 7.62
CA MET A 9 -82.96 -15.52 8.21
C MET A 9 -82.02 -14.72 7.32
N LYS A 10 -82.34 -13.49 7.07
CA LYS A 10 -81.48 -12.50 6.41
C LYS A 10 -80.83 -11.64 7.52
N VAL A 11 -79.49 -11.47 7.39
CA VAL A 11 -78.72 -10.54 8.26
C VAL A 11 -78.21 -9.39 7.41
N ASP A 12 -78.58 -8.16 7.79
CA ASP A 12 -78.04 -6.93 7.19
C ASP A 12 -77.04 -6.27 8.17
N PHE A 13 -76.02 -5.64 7.62
CA PHE A 13 -75.02 -4.92 8.42
C PHE A 13 -74.77 -3.52 7.79
N GLY A 14 -75.09 -2.47 8.53
CA GLY A 14 -74.92 -1.07 8.08
C GLY A 14 -75.56 -0.82 6.74
N ALA A 15 -74.75 -0.50 5.73
CA ALA A 15 -75.21 -0.23 4.35
C ALA A 15 -75.39 -1.52 3.52
N THR A 16 -74.83 -2.67 3.99
CA THR A 16 -74.87 -3.92 3.25
C THR A 16 -76.06 -4.77 3.66
N GLY A 17 -76.98 -4.94 2.72
CA GLY A 17 -78.08 -5.86 2.86
C GLY A 17 -77.62 -7.29 2.59
N GLU A 18 -78.13 -8.23 3.43
CA GLU A 18 -77.91 -9.66 3.21
C GLU A 18 -76.43 -10.08 3.26
N ILE A 19 -75.72 -9.61 4.32
CA ILE A 19 -74.31 -9.93 4.54
C ILE A 19 -74.10 -11.42 4.83
N VAL A 20 -75.11 -12.08 5.40
CA VAL A 20 -75.17 -13.54 5.55
C VAL A 20 -76.60 -14.01 5.70
N ASP A 21 -76.92 -15.17 5.14
CA ASP A 21 -78.15 -15.94 5.32
C ASP A 21 -77.92 -17.14 6.28
N VAL A 22 -78.86 -17.41 7.13
CA VAL A 22 -78.82 -18.57 8.04
C VAL A 22 -80.22 -19.11 8.29
N TYR A 23 -80.30 -20.37 8.62
CA TYR A 23 -81.59 -21.00 9.02
C TYR A 23 -81.70 -21.14 10.51
N THR A 24 -82.95 -20.95 11.00
CA THR A 24 -83.27 -21.28 12.40
C THR A 24 -83.36 -22.80 12.60
N ASP A 25 -83.18 -23.28 13.79
CA ASP A 25 -83.50 -24.63 14.21
C ASP A 25 -84.98 -24.81 14.42
N ILE A 26 -85.40 -26.00 14.84
CA ILE A 26 -86.80 -26.35 15.14
C ILE A 26 -87.39 -25.53 16.32
N ALA A 27 -86.53 -24.91 17.14
CA ALA A 27 -86.92 -24.04 18.25
C ALA A 27 -86.94 -22.55 17.86
N GLY A 28 -86.72 -22.20 16.60
CA GLY A 28 -86.67 -20.85 16.10
C GLY A 28 -85.40 -20.10 16.55
N ALA A 29 -84.32 -20.80 16.85
CA ALA A 29 -83.04 -20.21 17.21
C ALA A 29 -82.01 -20.37 16.10
N PHE A 30 -81.06 -19.42 15.99
CA PHE A 30 -79.89 -19.53 15.09
C PHE A 30 -78.65 -19.00 15.74
N ASN A 31 -77.48 -19.40 15.22
CA ASN A 31 -76.19 -18.86 15.53
C ASN A 31 -75.42 -18.76 14.21
N THR A 32 -74.81 -17.59 13.93
CA THR A 32 -74.01 -17.37 12.72
C THR A 32 -72.93 -16.35 12.97
N THR A 33 -71.94 -16.33 12.11
CA THR A 33 -70.86 -15.33 12.05
C THR A 33 -70.78 -14.77 10.67
N PHE A 34 -70.37 -13.51 10.56
CA PHE A 34 -70.06 -12.88 9.31
C PHE A 34 -68.81 -12.01 9.44
N THR A 35 -68.12 -11.75 8.33
CA THR A 35 -67.03 -10.80 8.28
C THR A 35 -67.60 -9.41 8.02
N VAL A 36 -67.17 -8.44 8.83
CA VAL A 36 -67.54 -7.05 8.67
C VAL A 36 -66.92 -6.57 7.33
N ASP A 37 -67.77 -6.08 6.43
CA ASP A 37 -67.36 -5.50 5.16
C ASP A 37 -66.88 -4.07 5.28
N THR A 38 -66.33 -3.53 4.22
CA THR A 38 -65.73 -2.20 4.18
C THR A 38 -66.78 -1.13 4.17
N GLN A 39 -66.90 -0.40 5.28
CA GLN A 39 -67.80 0.71 5.47
C GLN A 39 -67.14 1.84 6.26
N VAL A 40 -67.63 3.05 6.21
CA VAL A 40 -67.15 4.17 7.04
C VAL A 40 -67.30 3.87 8.54
N SER A 41 -66.47 4.46 9.40
CA SER A 41 -66.55 4.29 10.85
C SER A 41 -67.89 4.75 11.45
N GLY A 42 -68.08 4.44 12.73
CA GLY A 42 -69.22 4.84 13.51
C GLY A 42 -70.24 3.72 13.75
N THR A 43 -71.37 4.12 14.37
CA THR A 43 -72.39 3.16 14.74
C THR A 43 -73.12 2.57 13.53
N LYS A 44 -73.07 1.26 13.40
CA LYS A 44 -73.78 0.48 12.39
C LYS A 44 -74.90 -0.35 13.04
N THR A 45 -75.93 -0.67 12.29
CA THR A 45 -77.04 -1.51 12.76
C THR A 45 -76.86 -2.90 12.16
N VAL A 46 -76.81 -3.90 13.01
CA VAL A 46 -77.03 -5.30 12.62
C VAL A 46 -78.49 -5.58 12.67
N ILE A 47 -79.14 -5.88 11.55
CA ILE A 47 -80.55 -6.17 11.44
C ILE A 47 -80.72 -7.63 11.05
N VAL A 48 -81.56 -8.37 11.80
CA VAL A 48 -81.90 -9.74 11.46
C VAL A 48 -83.41 -9.79 11.14
N ILE A 49 -83.73 -10.35 10.03
CA ILE A 49 -85.11 -10.41 9.47
C ILE A 49 -85.44 -11.86 9.11
N GLY A 50 -86.55 -12.37 9.66
CA GLY A 50 -87.12 -13.64 9.23
C GLY A 50 -87.85 -13.49 7.92
N ARG A 51 -87.49 -14.29 6.90
CA ARG A 51 -88.06 -14.14 5.55
C ARG A 51 -89.55 -14.55 5.44
N ASN A 52 -90.00 -15.43 6.36
CA ASN A 52 -91.35 -15.90 6.40
C ASN A 52 -92.21 -15.16 7.49
N SER A 53 -91.61 -15.00 8.66
CA SER A 53 -92.31 -14.33 9.79
C SER A 53 -92.33 -12.78 9.63
N LEU A 54 -91.39 -12.22 8.87
CA LEU A 54 -91.15 -10.81 8.71
C LEU A 54 -90.78 -10.11 10.06
N GLU A 55 -90.51 -10.91 11.13
CA GLU A 55 -90.01 -10.40 12.38
C GLU A 55 -88.61 -9.84 12.25
N GLN A 56 -88.38 -8.70 12.88
CA GLN A 56 -87.14 -7.98 12.77
C GLN A 56 -86.57 -7.62 14.13
N VAL A 57 -85.25 -7.84 14.32
CA VAL A 57 -84.51 -7.42 15.51
C VAL A 57 -83.25 -6.71 15.07
N GLN A 58 -82.88 -5.69 15.81
CA GLN A 58 -81.67 -4.92 15.53
C GLN A 58 -80.77 -4.78 16.78
N ARG A 59 -79.42 -4.66 16.50
CA ARG A 59 -78.40 -4.32 17.50
C ARG A 59 -77.43 -3.33 16.91
N LEU A 60 -76.82 -2.50 17.76
CA LEU A 60 -75.78 -1.55 17.35
C LEU A 60 -74.42 -2.18 17.49
N PHE A 61 -73.60 -1.91 16.49
CA PHE A 61 -72.18 -2.27 16.42
C PHE A 61 -71.40 -1.04 16.02
N TYR A 62 -70.30 -0.74 16.74
CA TYR A 62 -69.43 0.40 16.41
C TYR A 62 -68.26 -0.08 15.58
N LEU A 63 -68.13 0.46 14.37
CA LEU A 63 -67.04 0.16 13.45
C LEU A 63 -65.92 1.20 13.63
N HIS A 64 -64.75 0.75 14.01
CA HIS A 64 -63.56 1.55 14.08
C HIS A 64 -62.73 1.52 12.83
N ALA A 65 -61.85 2.53 12.62
CA ALA A 65 -60.86 2.50 11.58
C ALA A 65 -59.73 1.55 11.93
N ASP A 66 -59.10 0.97 10.89
CA ASP A 66 -57.94 0.08 10.99
C ASP A 66 -57.03 0.25 9.77
N ILE A 67 -55.72 -0.07 9.92
CA ILE A 67 -54.83 -0.35 8.80
C ILE A 67 -54.96 -1.86 8.50
N ALA A 68 -55.80 -2.17 7.52
CA ALA A 68 -56.12 -3.54 7.15
C ALA A 68 -54.98 -4.27 6.49
N ARG A 69 -54.06 -3.53 5.81
CA ARG A 69 -52.92 -4.11 5.12
C ARG A 69 -51.73 -3.18 5.16
N LEU A 70 -50.53 -3.80 5.37
CA LEU A 70 -49.22 -3.17 5.29
C LEU A 70 -48.31 -4.02 4.43
N THR A 71 -47.68 -3.43 3.42
CA THR A 71 -46.81 -4.15 2.49
C THR A 71 -45.64 -3.29 2.07
N PRO A 72 -44.39 -3.72 2.29
CA PRO A 72 -43.95 -4.82 3.16
C PRO A 72 -44.16 -4.52 4.64
N ILE A 73 -44.01 -5.53 5.50
CA ILE A 73 -44.10 -5.36 6.99
C ILE A 73 -42.74 -5.03 7.62
N ALA A 74 -41.66 -5.16 6.84
CA ALA A 74 -40.27 -4.86 7.28
C ALA A 74 -39.44 -4.41 6.08
N GLY A 75 -38.37 -3.67 6.36
CA GLY A 75 -37.43 -3.19 5.35
C GLY A 75 -36.37 -2.27 5.96
N ILE A 76 -35.65 -1.58 5.12
CA ILE A 76 -34.65 -0.57 5.48
C ILE A 76 -35.22 0.83 5.26
N ILE A 77 -34.52 1.85 5.72
CA ILE A 77 -34.80 3.26 5.37
C ILE A 77 -34.83 3.38 3.82
N ARG A 78 -35.75 4.19 3.30
CA ARG A 78 -36.09 4.33 1.87
C ARG A 78 -36.90 3.19 1.26
N THR A 79 -37.32 2.19 2.07
CA THR A 79 -38.28 1.17 1.58
C THR A 79 -39.60 1.86 1.26
N SER A 80 -40.17 1.52 0.08
CA SER A 80 -41.50 1.94 -0.30
C SER A 80 -42.55 1.13 0.44
N ILE A 81 -43.40 1.76 1.22
CA ILE A 81 -44.40 1.15 2.09
C ILE A 81 -45.79 1.49 1.58
N THR A 82 -46.62 0.51 1.31
CA THR A 82 -48.03 0.67 0.96
C THR A 82 -48.91 0.28 2.15
N ILE A 83 -49.78 1.17 2.52
CA ILE A 83 -50.83 0.94 3.55
C ILE A 83 -52.19 0.98 2.89
N GLU A 84 -53.07 0.12 3.36
CA GLU A 84 -54.48 0.08 3.04
C GLU A 84 -55.27 0.24 4.35
N GLY A 85 -56.04 1.32 4.47
CA GLY A 85 -56.86 1.61 5.61
C GLY A 85 -58.35 1.49 5.33
N HIS A 86 -59.09 1.02 6.33
CA HIS A 86 -60.53 0.82 6.27
C HIS A 86 -61.20 1.51 7.46
N GLY A 87 -62.50 1.87 7.34
CA GLY A 87 -63.30 2.43 8.43
C GLY A 87 -63.00 3.89 8.74
N PHE A 88 -62.46 4.64 7.83
CA PHE A 88 -62.31 6.10 7.90
C PHE A 88 -63.60 6.78 7.47
N GLY A 89 -63.73 8.10 7.69
CA GLY A 89 -64.87 8.88 7.23
C GLY A 89 -64.93 9.00 5.70
N ARG A 90 -66.12 9.24 5.20
CA ARG A 90 -66.35 9.41 3.76
C ARG A 90 -65.65 10.65 3.24
N TYR A 91 -64.72 10.49 2.28
CA TYR A 91 -63.94 11.56 1.66
C TYR A 91 -63.15 12.44 2.66
N GLU A 92 -62.82 11.90 3.86
CA GLU A 92 -62.04 12.64 4.83
C GLU A 92 -60.55 12.57 4.50
N PRO A 93 -59.78 13.65 4.78
CA PRO A 93 -58.31 13.57 4.74
C PRO A 93 -57.80 12.68 5.87
N VAL A 94 -56.79 11.84 5.57
CA VAL A 94 -56.18 10.94 6.53
C VAL A 94 -54.73 11.33 6.77
N ARG A 95 -54.37 11.74 8.00
CA ARG A 95 -52.99 11.98 8.41
C ARG A 95 -52.32 10.66 8.71
N VAL A 96 -51.09 10.45 8.15
CA VAL A 96 -50.28 9.27 8.41
C VAL A 96 -49.00 9.72 9.12
N ASP A 97 -48.78 9.21 10.34
CA ASP A 97 -47.56 9.38 11.11
C ASP A 97 -46.75 8.08 11.06
N PHE A 98 -45.39 8.17 10.98
CA PHE A 98 -44.51 7.01 10.97
C PHE A 98 -43.37 7.18 11.97
N GLY A 99 -43.28 6.27 12.95
CA GLY A 99 -42.28 6.32 14.00
C GLY A 99 -42.27 7.67 14.74
N THR A 100 -41.21 8.45 14.57
CA THR A 100 -41.05 9.80 15.16
C THR A 100 -41.51 10.92 14.21
N THR A 101 -41.85 10.61 12.97
CA THR A 101 -42.23 11.58 11.95
C THR A 101 -43.76 11.74 11.95
N ASN A 102 -44.22 12.93 12.24
CA ASN A 102 -45.60 13.28 12.08
C ASN A 102 -45.88 13.71 10.62
N GLU A 103 -47.07 13.33 10.09
CA GLU A 103 -47.48 13.70 8.76
C GLU A 103 -46.42 13.38 7.69
N ILE A 104 -46.03 12.08 7.64
CA ILE A 104 -45.00 11.61 6.65
C ILE A 104 -45.46 11.77 5.20
N ILE A 105 -46.76 11.99 4.99
CA ILE A 105 -47.39 12.11 3.65
C ILE A 105 -47.99 13.53 3.51
N SER A 106 -47.60 14.23 2.45
CA SER A 106 -48.15 15.52 2.07
C SER A 106 -48.25 15.61 0.52
N PRO A 107 -49.44 15.97 -0.07
CA PRO A 107 -50.71 16.21 0.61
C PRO A 107 -51.29 14.95 1.24
N LEU A 108 -52.19 15.14 2.22
CA LEU A 108 -52.83 14.03 2.90
C LEU A 108 -53.65 13.18 1.92
N PRO A 109 -53.59 11.83 2.01
CA PRO A 109 -54.49 10.97 1.27
C PRO A 109 -55.93 11.19 1.72
N THR A 110 -56.88 11.01 0.84
CA THR A 110 -58.30 11.15 1.10
C THR A 110 -58.96 9.78 1.03
N ALA A 111 -59.76 9.44 2.03
CA ALA A 111 -60.57 8.21 2.04
C ALA A 111 -61.62 8.26 0.91
N GLU A 112 -61.96 7.09 0.40
CA GLU A 112 -63.02 6.92 -0.57
C GLU A 112 -64.42 6.99 0.07
N ASP A 113 -65.46 6.81 -0.75
CA ASP A 113 -66.86 6.82 -0.36
C ASP A 113 -67.20 5.77 0.73
N ASN A 114 -66.51 4.62 0.68
CA ASN A 114 -66.70 3.51 1.61
C ASN A 114 -65.78 3.60 2.85
N GLY A 115 -64.97 4.65 2.98
CA GLY A 115 -64.01 4.83 4.08
C GLY A 115 -62.74 4.08 3.93
N THR A 116 -62.37 3.66 2.73
CA THR A 116 -61.07 3.06 2.41
C THR A 116 -60.09 4.08 1.87
N PHE A 117 -58.79 3.85 2.12
CA PHE A 117 -57.74 4.52 1.39
C PHE A 117 -56.55 3.57 1.14
N ILE A 118 -55.85 3.76 0.04
CA ILE A 118 -54.60 3.09 -0.25
C ILE A 118 -53.59 4.18 -0.54
N TYR A 119 -52.44 4.11 0.11
CA TYR A 119 -51.38 5.07 -0.09
C TYR A 119 -50.00 4.43 0.06
N THR A 120 -49.04 4.96 -0.70
CA THR A 120 -47.64 4.52 -0.68
C THR A 120 -46.76 5.69 -0.28
N PHE A 121 -45.89 5.47 0.71
CA PHE A 121 -44.86 6.42 1.14
C PHE A 121 -43.50 5.71 1.28
N THR A 122 -42.45 6.50 1.42
CA THR A 122 -41.10 5.99 1.63
C THR A 122 -40.72 6.09 3.08
N ALA A 123 -40.21 5.00 3.68
CA ALA A 123 -39.68 5.01 5.03
C ALA A 123 -38.55 6.05 5.16
N ASP A 124 -38.74 7.03 6.03
CA ASP A 124 -37.74 8.03 6.38
C ASP A 124 -36.77 7.51 7.45
N ALA A 125 -35.88 8.39 7.95
CA ALA A 125 -34.89 8.03 8.97
C ALA A 125 -35.56 7.69 10.29
N GLN A 126 -35.61 6.40 10.62
CA GLN A 126 -36.11 5.85 11.87
C GLN A 126 -35.08 4.92 12.49
N VAL A 127 -35.13 4.76 13.80
CA VAL A 127 -34.27 3.82 14.53
C VAL A 127 -34.66 2.36 14.25
N ASN A 128 -33.72 1.46 14.49
CA ASN A 128 -33.92 0.02 14.39
C ASN A 128 -35.15 -0.47 15.17
N GLY A 129 -35.79 -1.51 14.63
CA GLY A 129 -36.88 -2.22 15.28
C GLY A 129 -38.26 -1.77 14.83
N GLN A 130 -39.25 -2.00 15.69
CA GLN A 130 -40.65 -1.77 15.38
C GLN A 130 -40.99 -0.29 15.46
N ASN A 131 -41.37 0.29 14.34
CA ASN A 131 -41.89 1.67 14.23
C ASN A 131 -43.35 1.63 13.90
N ARG A 132 -44.15 2.38 14.70
CA ARG A 132 -45.59 2.44 14.54
C ARG A 132 -45.98 3.33 13.37
N ILE A 133 -46.92 2.84 12.55
CA ILE A 133 -47.67 3.63 11.57
C ILE A 133 -49.01 3.96 12.21
N LEU A 134 -49.38 5.22 12.22
CA LEU A 134 -50.65 5.69 12.71
C LEU A 134 -51.38 6.49 11.63
N ALA A 135 -52.51 5.97 11.17
CA ALA A 135 -53.42 6.71 10.31
C ALA A 135 -54.52 7.35 11.17
N THR A 136 -54.74 8.62 11.01
CA THR A 136 -55.81 9.38 11.75
C THR A 136 -56.73 10.11 10.78
N GLY A 137 -58.01 9.79 10.81
CA GLY A 137 -59.03 10.55 10.07
C GLY A 137 -59.20 11.94 10.67
N MET A 138 -59.12 12.97 9.85
CA MET A 138 -59.08 14.36 10.30
C MET A 138 -60.44 14.88 10.71
N ASP A 139 -61.54 14.31 10.17
CA ASP A 139 -62.90 14.70 10.51
C ASP A 139 -63.49 13.80 11.59
N THR A 140 -63.25 12.52 11.56
CA THR A 140 -63.80 11.53 12.50
C THR A 140 -62.94 11.33 13.75
N ASN A 141 -61.64 11.66 13.68
CA ASN A 141 -60.60 11.33 14.68
C ASN A 141 -60.44 9.81 14.93
N GLU A 142 -60.94 8.97 14.00
CA GLU A 142 -60.72 7.53 14.02
C GLU A 142 -59.26 7.20 13.74
N LYS A 143 -58.76 6.11 14.32
CA LYS A 143 -57.33 5.74 14.27
C LYS A 143 -57.12 4.29 13.89
N GLY A 144 -56.29 4.06 12.86
CA GLY A 144 -55.78 2.76 12.50
C GLY A 144 -54.28 2.63 12.79
N TYR A 145 -53.83 1.45 13.17
CA TYR A 145 -52.43 1.18 13.55
C TYR A 145 -51.85 0.01 12.78
N ALA A 146 -50.55 0.15 12.42
CA ALA A 146 -49.73 -0.94 11.94
C ALA A 146 -48.29 -0.78 12.47
N THR A 147 -47.48 -1.81 12.31
CA THR A 147 -46.09 -1.78 12.73
C THR A 147 -45.21 -2.20 11.59
N PHE A 148 -44.22 -1.35 11.25
CA PHE A 148 -43.16 -1.65 10.28
C PHE A 148 -41.84 -1.83 11.01
N THR A 149 -41.11 -2.90 10.67
CA THR A 149 -39.79 -3.18 11.26
C THR A 149 -38.68 -2.60 10.40
N VAL A 150 -37.93 -1.65 10.94
CA VAL A 150 -36.72 -1.06 10.29
C VAL A 150 -35.51 -1.89 10.64
N GLY A 151 -34.79 -2.36 9.64
CA GLY A 151 -33.51 -3.05 9.76
C GLY A 151 -32.33 -2.14 9.50
N VAL A 152 -31.10 -2.59 9.92
CA VAL A 152 -29.85 -1.89 9.69
C VAL A 152 -29.45 -1.95 8.21
N HIS A 153 -28.76 -0.90 7.73
CA HIS A 153 -28.30 -0.85 6.35
C HIS A 153 -27.01 -0.04 6.20
N ILE A 154 -26.08 -0.53 5.35
CA ILE A 154 -24.91 0.22 4.92
C ILE A 154 -25.22 0.90 3.60
N THR A 155 -25.40 2.22 3.64
CA THR A 155 -25.76 3.06 2.49
C THR A 155 -24.57 3.41 1.61
N THR A 156 -23.38 3.52 2.20
CA THR A 156 -22.13 3.82 1.50
C THR A 156 -21.02 2.96 2.04
N PHE A 157 -20.26 2.36 1.13
CA PHE A 157 -19.04 1.59 1.41
C PHE A 157 -18.06 1.81 0.26
N LYS A 158 -17.04 2.66 0.47
CA LYS A 158 -16.11 3.07 -0.59
C LYS A 158 -14.71 3.33 -0.04
N PRO A 159 -13.64 2.91 -0.77
CA PRO A 159 -13.66 2.00 -1.91
C PRO A 159 -14.03 0.57 -1.50
N THR A 160 -14.35 -0.28 -2.48
CA THR A 160 -14.65 -1.71 -2.25
C THR A 160 -13.45 -2.63 -2.46
N PHE A 161 -12.31 -2.05 -2.83
CA PHE A 161 -11.04 -2.75 -3.02
C PHE A 161 -9.84 -1.82 -2.77
N GLY A 162 -8.70 -2.40 -2.50
CA GLY A 162 -7.44 -1.69 -2.27
C GLY A 162 -6.40 -2.60 -1.63
N SER A 163 -5.27 -2.04 -1.23
CA SER A 163 -4.23 -2.73 -0.45
C SER A 163 -4.34 -2.39 1.03
N VAL A 164 -3.56 -3.06 1.86
CA VAL A 164 -3.32 -2.65 3.25
C VAL A 164 -2.90 -1.18 3.27
N GLY A 165 -3.46 -0.41 4.22
CA GLY A 165 -3.30 1.05 4.28
C GLY A 165 -4.37 1.86 3.53
N THR A 166 -5.22 1.23 2.72
CA THR A 166 -6.34 1.92 2.06
C THR A 166 -7.34 2.42 3.08
N MET A 167 -7.71 3.70 2.99
CA MET A 167 -8.77 4.30 3.82
C MET A 167 -10.13 4.00 3.20
N VAL A 168 -11.05 3.46 4.01
CA VAL A 168 -12.43 3.12 3.62
C VAL A 168 -13.40 4.00 4.38
N THR A 169 -14.39 4.55 3.67
CA THR A 169 -15.53 5.27 4.25
C THR A 169 -16.74 4.34 4.28
N ILE A 170 -17.39 4.28 5.43
CA ILE A 170 -18.63 3.54 5.66
C ILE A 170 -19.70 4.45 6.27
N ILE A 171 -20.89 4.40 5.70
CA ILE A 171 -22.08 5.13 6.18
C ILE A 171 -23.19 4.11 6.33
N GLY A 172 -23.88 4.13 7.45
CA GLY A 172 -25.02 3.25 7.71
C GLY A 172 -26.17 3.98 8.36
N ASP A 173 -27.36 3.39 8.24
CA ASP A 173 -28.59 3.86 8.82
C ASP A 173 -29.43 2.70 9.40
N GLY A 174 -30.53 3.03 10.10
CA GLY A 174 -31.41 2.03 10.71
C GLY A 174 -30.84 1.34 11.93
N TYR A 175 -29.82 1.89 12.59
CA TYR A 175 -29.31 1.43 13.89
C TYR A 175 -30.12 2.03 15.04
N SER A 176 -29.90 1.61 16.30
CA SER A 176 -30.52 2.27 17.45
C SER A 176 -29.99 3.69 17.63
N GLY A 177 -30.77 4.56 18.22
CA GLY A 177 -30.33 5.95 18.46
C GLY A 177 -29.20 6.01 19.48
N SER A 178 -28.10 6.67 19.12
CA SER A 178 -26.92 6.92 19.99
C SER A 178 -26.21 5.63 20.44
N GLU A 179 -26.41 4.50 19.75
CA GLU A 179 -25.71 3.24 20.04
C GLU A 179 -24.26 3.24 19.52
N THR A 180 -23.47 2.33 20.05
CA THR A 180 -22.13 2.04 19.53
C THR A 180 -22.22 1.00 18.39
N VAL A 181 -21.78 1.38 17.21
CA VAL A 181 -21.62 0.48 16.06
C VAL A 181 -20.15 0.04 15.97
N ARG A 182 -19.92 -1.23 16.05
CA ARG A 182 -18.60 -1.85 15.89
C ARG A 182 -18.37 -2.26 14.45
N ILE A 183 -17.25 -1.81 13.87
CA ILE A 183 -16.82 -2.22 12.53
C ILE A 183 -15.73 -3.28 12.69
N SER A 184 -15.90 -4.43 12.03
CA SER A 184 -14.90 -5.49 11.93
C SER A 184 -14.41 -5.64 10.50
N LEU A 185 -13.20 -6.21 10.32
CA LEU A 185 -12.61 -6.51 9.02
C LEU A 185 -11.93 -7.88 9.06
N GLY A 186 -12.40 -8.81 8.26
CA GLY A 186 -11.82 -10.15 8.17
C GLY A 186 -11.64 -10.81 9.53
N THR A 187 -10.41 -11.06 9.93
CA THR A 187 -10.07 -11.64 11.24
C THR A 187 -10.04 -10.63 12.39
N ASN A 188 -9.98 -9.34 12.08
CA ASN A 188 -9.99 -8.27 13.09
C ASN A 188 -11.41 -7.97 13.52
N ARG A 189 -11.77 -8.37 14.73
CA ARG A 189 -13.13 -8.22 15.30
C ARG A 189 -13.54 -6.77 15.58
N THR A 190 -12.58 -5.84 15.67
CA THR A 190 -12.86 -4.44 15.94
C THR A 190 -11.78 -3.57 15.33
N ILE A 191 -11.99 -3.15 14.08
CA ILE A 191 -11.07 -2.23 13.43
C ILE A 191 -11.34 -0.78 13.84
N THR A 192 -12.60 -0.46 14.07
CA THR A 192 -13.04 0.82 14.63
C THR A 192 -14.43 0.71 15.25
N THR A 193 -14.82 1.73 16.03
CA THR A 193 -16.16 1.91 16.56
C THR A 193 -16.65 3.33 16.30
N VAL A 194 -17.94 3.51 16.14
CA VAL A 194 -18.58 4.80 15.93
C VAL A 194 -19.91 4.84 16.68
N LYS A 195 -20.36 6.02 17.09
CA LYS A 195 -21.73 6.21 17.63
C LYS A 195 -22.68 6.65 16.53
N SER A 196 -23.84 6.02 16.47
CA SER A 196 -24.97 6.51 15.68
C SER A 196 -25.51 7.82 16.27
N ASN A 197 -26.12 8.63 15.44
CA ASN A 197 -26.90 9.78 15.89
C ASN A 197 -28.27 9.34 16.48
N ALA A 198 -29.09 10.30 16.91
CA ALA A 198 -30.43 10.01 17.46
C ALA A 198 -31.39 9.35 16.47
N ALA A 199 -31.14 9.47 15.16
CA ALA A 199 -31.91 8.86 14.08
C ALA A 199 -31.38 7.47 13.66
N GLY A 200 -30.33 6.98 14.34
CA GLY A 200 -29.73 5.68 14.04
C GLY A 200 -28.78 5.69 12.83
N GLU A 201 -28.26 6.85 12.43
CA GLU A 201 -27.31 6.98 11.32
C GLU A 201 -25.88 7.14 11.86
N PHE A 202 -24.90 6.59 11.14
CA PHE A 202 -23.48 6.81 11.43
C PHE A 202 -22.67 7.04 10.16
N THR A 203 -21.53 7.72 10.33
CA THR A 203 -20.49 7.89 9.32
C THR A 203 -19.14 7.71 10.00
N THR A 204 -18.28 6.85 9.44
CA THR A 204 -16.91 6.67 9.92
C THR A 204 -15.96 6.28 8.81
N THR A 205 -14.65 6.37 9.10
CA THR A 205 -13.59 5.88 8.24
C THR A 205 -12.71 4.93 9.03
N PHE A 206 -12.09 3.98 8.33
CA PHE A 206 -11.06 3.11 8.89
C PHE A 206 -10.02 2.78 7.82
N THR A 207 -8.86 2.31 8.25
CA THR A 207 -7.78 1.91 7.35
C THR A 207 -7.70 0.39 7.34
N ILE A 208 -7.55 -0.19 6.14
CA ILE A 208 -7.33 -1.64 5.99
C ILE A 208 -6.03 -2.02 6.70
N ASP A 209 -6.11 -2.83 7.73
CA ASP A 209 -4.97 -3.37 8.47
C ASP A 209 -4.32 -4.56 7.72
N THR A 210 -3.22 -5.07 8.25
CA THR A 210 -2.53 -6.23 7.66
C THR A 210 -3.42 -7.47 7.76
N GLN A 211 -3.90 -7.91 6.60
CA GLN A 211 -4.77 -9.06 6.42
C GLN A 211 -4.29 -9.86 5.21
N SER A 212 -4.60 -11.15 5.19
CA SER A 212 -4.40 -11.99 4.02
C SER A 212 -5.14 -11.44 2.80
N GLY A 213 -4.53 -11.56 1.64
CA GLY A 213 -5.10 -11.13 0.35
C GLY A 213 -6.39 -11.84 -0.02
N GLY A 214 -7.10 -11.27 -0.99
CA GLY A 214 -8.39 -11.76 -1.42
C GLY A 214 -9.57 -10.98 -0.84
N THR A 215 -10.72 -11.64 -0.68
CA THR A 215 -11.95 -10.98 -0.23
C THR A 215 -12.11 -11.11 1.28
N ALA A 216 -12.15 -9.99 1.97
CA ALA A 216 -12.41 -9.89 3.41
C ALA A 216 -13.82 -9.34 3.67
N SER A 217 -14.49 -9.84 4.71
CA SER A 217 -15.79 -9.32 5.16
C SER A 217 -15.59 -8.08 6.03
N VAL A 218 -16.38 -7.03 5.77
CA VAL A 218 -16.53 -5.86 6.63
C VAL A 218 -17.94 -5.92 7.22
N VAL A 219 -18.03 -5.97 8.53
CA VAL A 219 -19.32 -6.08 9.25
C VAL A 219 -19.50 -4.86 10.14
N ALA A 220 -20.63 -4.21 9.99
CA ALA A 220 -21.08 -3.15 10.90
C ALA A 220 -22.13 -3.74 11.85
N TYR A 221 -21.79 -3.89 13.11
CA TYR A 221 -22.61 -4.51 14.16
C TYR A 221 -23.05 -3.51 15.21
N GLY A 222 -24.35 -3.32 15.36
CA GLY A 222 -24.93 -2.48 16.42
C GLY A 222 -24.96 -3.22 17.75
N LEU A 223 -24.36 -2.64 18.79
CA LEU A 223 -24.25 -3.33 20.09
C LEU A 223 -25.57 -3.39 20.85
N ASP A 224 -26.46 -2.41 20.68
CA ASP A 224 -27.74 -2.35 21.36
C ASP A 224 -28.83 -3.08 20.55
N CYS A 225 -28.92 -2.83 19.25
CA CYS A 225 -29.91 -3.49 18.38
C CYS A 225 -29.55 -4.96 18.07
N GLN A 226 -28.27 -5.37 18.26
CA GLN A 226 -27.76 -6.72 18.00
C GLN A 226 -27.97 -7.17 16.54
N GLN A 227 -28.00 -6.20 15.62
CA GLN A 227 -28.09 -6.47 14.18
C GLN A 227 -26.81 -6.03 13.48
N ASP A 228 -26.56 -6.67 12.35
CA ASP A 228 -25.39 -6.42 11.53
C ASP A 228 -25.71 -6.38 10.04
N GLU A 229 -24.85 -5.68 9.31
CA GLU A 229 -24.82 -5.77 7.86
C GLU A 229 -23.39 -5.95 7.36
N LEU A 230 -23.25 -6.71 6.30
CA LEU A 230 -21.98 -7.16 5.73
C LEU A 230 -21.74 -6.51 4.37
N ARG A 231 -20.49 -6.08 4.13
CA ARG A 231 -19.94 -5.71 2.83
C ARG A 231 -18.65 -6.48 2.59
N MET A 232 -18.28 -6.65 1.33
CA MET A 232 -17.04 -7.32 0.93
C MET A 232 -16.02 -6.28 0.46
N PHE A 233 -14.78 -6.43 0.92
CA PHE A 233 -13.61 -5.66 0.49
C PHE A 233 -12.58 -6.59 -0.13
N ARG A 234 -12.07 -6.25 -1.33
CA ARG A 234 -10.98 -7.02 -1.95
C ARG A 234 -9.64 -6.40 -1.60
N ILE A 235 -8.78 -7.18 -0.95
CA ILE A 235 -7.41 -6.80 -0.58
C ILE A 235 -6.47 -7.28 -1.68
N TYR A 236 -5.70 -6.33 -2.25
CA TYR A 236 -4.66 -6.60 -3.24
C TYR A 236 -3.28 -6.63 -2.59
N THR A 237 -2.38 -7.37 -3.23
CA THR A 237 -0.97 -7.44 -2.86
C THR A 237 -0.26 -6.10 -3.03
N ASN A 238 0.73 -5.83 -2.20
CA ASN A 238 1.56 -4.62 -2.27
C ASN A 238 2.98 -4.88 -1.75
N VAL A 239 4.00 -4.44 -2.50
CA VAL A 239 5.36 -4.25 -1.96
C VAL A 239 5.38 -2.91 -1.23
N VAL A 240 5.42 -2.97 0.09
CA VAL A 240 5.29 -1.79 0.97
C VAL A 240 6.60 -1.03 1.07
N LEU A 241 7.70 -1.74 1.29
CA LEU A 241 9.01 -1.15 1.53
C LEU A 241 10.07 -1.80 0.63
N VAL A 242 10.93 -0.96 0.09
CA VAL A 242 12.24 -1.31 -0.47
C VAL A 242 13.24 -0.36 0.17
N SER A 243 14.19 -0.89 0.93
CA SER A 243 15.16 -0.06 1.67
C SER A 243 16.57 -0.65 1.56
N PRO A 244 17.55 0.18 1.22
CA PRO A 244 17.44 1.55 0.72
C PRO A 244 16.74 1.63 -0.64
N GLY A 245 16.17 2.81 -0.99
CA GLY A 245 15.49 3.05 -2.26
C GLY A 245 16.43 3.25 -3.46
N GLN A 246 17.75 3.23 -3.22
CA GLN A 246 18.79 3.29 -4.23
C GLN A 246 20.04 2.56 -3.74
N GLY A 247 20.84 2.06 -4.66
CA GLY A 247 22.10 1.40 -4.33
C GLY A 247 22.89 1.00 -5.57
N SER A 248 24.12 0.55 -5.36
CA SER A 248 24.98 -0.05 -6.38
C SER A 248 25.06 -1.56 -6.17
N VAL A 249 25.64 -2.28 -7.14
CA VAL A 249 25.89 -3.73 -7.03
C VAL A 249 26.61 -4.04 -5.72
N GLY A 250 26.15 -5.09 -5.03
CA GLY A 250 26.63 -5.46 -3.69
C GLY A 250 25.87 -4.80 -2.53
N THR A 251 25.05 -3.75 -2.75
CA THR A 251 24.24 -3.14 -1.70
C THR A 251 23.18 -4.14 -1.21
N PRO A 252 23.06 -4.40 0.11
CA PRO A 252 21.97 -5.18 0.66
C PRO A 252 20.66 -4.41 0.59
N ILE A 253 19.59 -5.06 0.11
CA ILE A 253 18.24 -4.53 0.00
C ILE A 253 17.31 -5.34 0.88
N PHE A 254 16.47 -4.63 1.62
CA PHE A 254 15.40 -5.18 2.42
C PHE A 254 14.05 -4.86 1.77
N VAL A 255 13.19 -5.87 1.62
CA VAL A 255 11.88 -5.77 0.95
C VAL A 255 10.81 -6.31 1.87
N THR A 256 9.71 -5.57 2.03
CA THR A 256 8.52 -6.07 2.69
C THR A 256 7.30 -5.91 1.82
N GLY A 257 6.35 -6.82 1.97
CA GLY A 257 5.08 -6.75 1.28
C GLY A 257 3.94 -7.35 2.09
N ASN A 258 2.71 -7.06 1.68
CA ASN A 258 1.50 -7.54 2.34
C ASN A 258 0.37 -7.77 1.34
N GLY A 259 -0.76 -8.32 1.85
CA GLY A 259 -1.92 -8.62 1.02
C GLY A 259 -1.74 -9.85 0.14
N TYR A 260 -0.81 -10.73 0.46
CA TYR A 260 -0.68 -12.07 -0.13
C TYR A 260 -1.52 -13.09 0.65
N LEU A 261 -1.61 -14.34 0.18
CA LEU A 261 -2.31 -15.36 0.96
C LEU A 261 -1.51 -15.71 2.23
N ALA A 262 -2.22 -16.17 3.25
CA ALA A 262 -1.59 -16.68 4.46
C ALA A 262 -0.65 -17.85 4.14
N GLU A 263 0.57 -17.82 4.70
CA GLU A 263 1.59 -18.88 4.57
C GLU A 263 2.02 -19.15 3.12
N GLU A 264 1.75 -18.23 2.18
CA GLU A 264 2.09 -18.36 0.77
C GLU A 264 3.59 -18.14 0.55
N GLY A 265 4.18 -18.95 -0.33
CA GLY A 265 5.52 -18.71 -0.86
C GLY A 265 5.54 -17.49 -1.80
N ILE A 266 6.53 -16.62 -1.65
CA ILE A 266 6.73 -15.43 -2.47
C ILE A 266 8.03 -15.58 -3.24
N ARG A 267 7.96 -15.41 -4.57
CA ARG A 267 9.13 -15.27 -5.43
C ARG A 267 9.39 -13.78 -5.67
N LEU A 268 10.62 -13.35 -5.44
CA LEU A 268 11.10 -12.00 -5.75
C LEU A 268 11.99 -12.03 -7.00
N ASP A 269 11.55 -11.35 -8.04
CA ASP A 269 12.33 -11.08 -9.24
C ASP A 269 12.93 -9.66 -9.14
N PHE A 270 14.17 -9.49 -9.63
CA PHE A 270 14.86 -8.21 -9.59
C PHE A 270 15.47 -7.88 -10.94
N GLY A 271 14.93 -6.87 -11.61
CA GLY A 271 15.41 -6.42 -12.93
C GLY A 271 15.48 -7.57 -13.94
N LEU A 272 16.69 -7.90 -14.37
CA LEU A 272 16.97 -8.98 -15.31
C LEU A 272 17.02 -10.36 -14.65
N THR A 273 17.06 -10.44 -13.32
CA THR A 273 17.23 -11.67 -12.58
C THR A 273 15.91 -12.22 -12.08
N ALA A 274 15.43 -13.28 -12.72
CA ALA A 274 14.29 -14.05 -12.23
C ALA A 274 14.70 -14.85 -10.98
N THR A 275 13.81 -14.93 -9.99
CA THR A 275 14.02 -15.63 -8.71
C THR A 275 15.29 -15.16 -8.00
N ARG A 276 15.36 -13.85 -7.71
CA ARG A 276 16.47 -13.28 -6.95
C ARG A 276 16.54 -13.82 -5.53
N THR A 277 15.35 -13.96 -4.91
CA THR A 277 15.19 -14.60 -3.60
C THR A 277 13.74 -15.07 -3.43
N GLU A 278 13.50 -15.89 -2.42
CA GLU A 278 12.18 -16.36 -2.03
C GLU A 278 11.94 -16.05 -0.56
N ALA A 279 10.67 -15.91 -0.19
CA ALA A 279 10.21 -15.70 1.17
C ALA A 279 8.90 -16.46 1.39
N THR A 280 8.43 -16.53 2.63
CA THR A 280 7.12 -17.09 2.98
C THR A 280 6.35 -16.05 3.78
N CYS A 281 5.08 -15.86 3.44
CA CYS A 281 4.18 -14.98 4.18
C CYS A 281 3.85 -15.55 5.57
N ASP A 282 3.57 -14.68 6.50
CA ASP A 282 2.93 -15.04 7.76
C ASP A 282 1.43 -15.35 7.56
N ASN A 283 0.72 -15.66 8.65
CA ASN A 283 -0.72 -15.95 8.65
C ASN A 283 -1.61 -14.74 8.27
N ARG A 284 -1.03 -13.55 8.12
CA ARG A 284 -1.70 -12.32 7.67
C ARG A 284 -1.34 -11.92 6.23
N GLY A 285 -0.55 -12.76 5.55
CA GLY A 285 -0.10 -12.46 4.19
C GLY A 285 0.97 -11.35 4.10
N TYR A 286 1.77 -11.17 5.17
CA TYR A 286 2.92 -10.27 5.22
C TYR A 286 4.21 -11.07 5.04
N PHE A 287 5.15 -10.55 4.24
CA PHE A 287 6.48 -11.12 4.09
C PHE A 287 7.60 -10.10 4.28
N GLU A 288 8.76 -10.61 4.65
CA GLU A 288 10.04 -9.91 4.66
C GLU A 288 11.07 -10.72 3.89
N ALA A 289 11.90 -10.04 3.12
CA ALA A 289 13.00 -10.65 2.39
C ALA A 289 14.19 -9.70 2.29
N SER A 290 15.38 -10.26 2.12
CA SER A 290 16.57 -9.49 1.82
C SER A 290 17.39 -10.16 0.73
N PHE A 291 18.07 -9.34 -0.07
CA PHE A 291 19.03 -9.78 -1.07
C PHE A 291 20.05 -8.68 -1.32
N THR A 292 21.17 -9.00 -1.97
CA THR A 292 22.12 -7.99 -2.45
C THR A 292 21.84 -7.66 -3.90
N ILE A 293 21.98 -6.39 -4.29
CA ILE A 293 21.90 -5.98 -5.69
C ILE A 293 22.95 -6.76 -6.49
N ASP A 294 22.51 -7.48 -7.50
CA ASP A 294 23.37 -8.10 -8.51
C ASP A 294 23.61 -7.14 -9.67
N THR A 295 24.29 -7.59 -10.70
CA THR A 295 24.57 -6.78 -11.88
C THR A 295 23.32 -6.29 -12.56
N GLN A 296 23.15 -4.97 -12.58
CA GLN A 296 22.05 -4.25 -13.23
C GLN A 296 22.61 -2.97 -13.84
N LYS A 297 22.06 -2.56 -14.95
CA LYS A 297 22.41 -1.26 -15.56
C LYS A 297 21.86 -0.09 -14.74
N PHE A 298 22.46 1.08 -14.92
CA PHE A 298 22.00 2.35 -14.34
C PHE A 298 20.52 2.59 -14.58
N GLY A 299 19.87 3.19 -13.60
CA GLY A 299 18.50 3.67 -13.71
C GLY A 299 17.54 2.89 -12.83
N THR A 300 16.26 3.10 -13.09
CA THR A 300 15.20 2.49 -12.30
C THR A 300 15.01 1.02 -12.68
N THR A 301 15.16 0.15 -11.70
CA THR A 301 14.94 -1.29 -11.83
C THR A 301 13.74 -1.72 -10.99
N THR A 302 12.98 -2.70 -11.48
CA THR A 302 11.78 -3.20 -10.82
C THR A 302 12.09 -4.38 -9.92
N ILE A 303 11.57 -4.35 -8.70
CA ILE A 303 11.42 -5.50 -7.82
C ILE A 303 9.98 -5.97 -7.96
N ARG A 304 9.78 -7.22 -8.38
CA ARG A 304 8.47 -7.86 -8.53
C ARG A 304 8.33 -8.98 -7.52
N ALA A 305 7.31 -8.91 -6.69
CA ALA A 305 6.92 -9.96 -5.78
C ALA A 305 5.72 -10.73 -6.35
N THR A 306 5.84 -12.05 -6.50
CA THR A 306 4.80 -12.94 -7.03
C THR A 306 4.45 -13.98 -6.00
N GLY A 307 3.17 -14.08 -5.62
CA GLY A 307 2.64 -15.17 -4.81
C GLY A 307 2.61 -16.47 -5.62
N LEU A 308 3.21 -17.51 -5.10
CA LEU A 308 3.34 -18.80 -5.83
C LEU A 308 2.03 -19.58 -5.91
N THR A 309 1.10 -19.33 -5.00
CA THR A 309 -0.22 -19.97 -4.97
C THR A 309 -1.27 -19.09 -5.62
N SER A 310 -1.33 -17.81 -5.25
CA SER A 310 -2.31 -16.86 -5.76
C SER A 310 -2.03 -16.37 -7.17
N SER A 311 -0.76 -16.41 -7.60
CA SER A 311 -0.23 -15.74 -8.80
C SER A 311 -0.42 -14.21 -8.79
N GLU A 312 -0.83 -13.63 -7.66
CA GLU A 312 -0.95 -12.18 -7.50
C GLU A 312 0.44 -11.54 -7.50
N GLN A 313 0.56 -10.38 -8.12
CA GLN A 313 1.84 -9.69 -8.30
C GLN A 313 1.75 -8.26 -7.80
N SER A 314 2.85 -7.78 -7.22
CA SER A 314 3.05 -6.37 -6.91
C SER A 314 4.50 -5.97 -7.20
N GLU A 315 4.68 -4.69 -7.50
CA GLU A 315 5.97 -4.16 -7.95
C GLU A 315 6.34 -2.89 -7.18
N LYS A 316 7.65 -2.70 -7.03
CA LYS A 316 8.23 -1.44 -6.56
C LYS A 316 9.59 -1.22 -7.22
N THR A 317 9.97 0.02 -7.37
CA THR A 317 11.19 0.39 -8.09
C THR A 317 12.33 0.68 -7.13
N LEU A 318 13.55 0.44 -7.60
CA LEU A 318 14.83 0.73 -6.98
C LEU A 318 15.72 1.46 -7.98
N LEU A 319 16.45 2.49 -7.55
CA LEU A 319 17.41 3.21 -8.39
C LEU A 319 18.79 2.57 -8.30
N ILE A 320 19.31 2.10 -9.41
CA ILE A 320 20.68 1.58 -9.52
C ILE A 320 21.64 2.73 -9.78
N ARG A 321 22.74 2.75 -9.02
CA ARG A 321 23.86 3.70 -9.13
C ARG A 321 25.12 3.00 -9.58
N SER A 322 26.00 3.73 -10.24
CA SER A 322 27.32 3.24 -10.64
C SER A 322 28.22 2.93 -9.45
N ASN A 323 29.15 2.01 -9.64
CA ASN A 323 30.20 1.66 -8.69
C ASN A 323 31.44 1.14 -9.41
N ILE A 324 32.65 1.52 -8.92
CA ILE A 324 33.87 0.77 -9.19
C ILE A 324 33.92 -0.34 -8.13
N ILE A 325 33.89 -1.58 -8.57
CA ILE A 325 33.80 -2.76 -7.69
C ILE A 325 35.14 -3.39 -7.36
N LEU A 326 36.15 -3.16 -8.23
CA LEU A 326 37.47 -3.74 -8.06
C LEU A 326 38.55 -2.95 -8.79
N VAL A 327 39.61 -2.65 -8.07
CA VAL A 327 40.86 -2.10 -8.58
C VAL A 327 41.98 -3.10 -8.23
N THR A 328 42.64 -3.68 -9.22
CA THR A 328 43.67 -4.76 -9.01
C THR A 328 44.93 -4.48 -9.81
N PRO A 329 46.12 -4.44 -9.16
CA PRO A 329 46.32 -4.43 -7.72
C PRO A 329 45.81 -3.11 -7.05
N SER A 330 45.53 -3.11 -5.75
CA SER A 330 45.09 -1.92 -4.99
C SER A 330 46.23 -0.98 -4.63
N ARG A 331 47.48 -1.34 -4.97
CA ARG A 331 48.71 -0.55 -4.79
C ARG A 331 49.70 -0.83 -5.91
N ALA A 332 50.41 0.19 -6.34
CA ALA A 332 51.25 0.11 -7.53
C ALA A 332 52.36 1.16 -7.53
N THR A 333 53.39 0.92 -8.37
CA THR A 333 54.34 1.93 -8.82
C THR A 333 53.94 2.45 -10.22
N VAL A 334 54.53 3.52 -10.65
CA VAL A 334 54.42 4.04 -12.02
C VAL A 334 54.86 2.96 -13.00
N GLY A 335 54.12 2.79 -14.11
CA GLY A 335 54.36 1.74 -15.09
C GLY A 335 53.63 0.42 -14.82
N THR A 336 53.04 0.21 -13.64
CA THR A 336 52.21 -0.96 -13.34
C THR A 336 50.92 -0.93 -14.13
N ILE A 337 50.45 -2.08 -14.65
CA ILE A 337 49.15 -2.20 -15.27
C ILE A 337 48.13 -2.52 -14.20
N ILE A 338 47.03 -1.70 -14.17
CA ILE A 338 45.90 -1.80 -13.23
C ILE A 338 44.66 -2.24 -14.01
N SER A 339 43.96 -3.24 -13.49
CA SER A 339 42.62 -3.60 -13.95
C SER A 339 41.56 -2.89 -13.11
N VAL A 340 40.53 -2.37 -13.76
CA VAL A 340 39.38 -1.67 -13.13
C VAL A 340 38.10 -2.32 -13.61
N ASP A 341 37.30 -2.81 -12.67
CA ASP A 341 35.96 -3.33 -12.91
C ASP A 341 34.92 -2.37 -12.35
N GLY A 342 33.89 -2.09 -13.14
CA GLY A 342 32.79 -1.24 -12.72
C GLY A 342 31.45 -1.74 -13.24
N ASN A 343 30.38 -1.32 -12.58
CA ASN A 343 28.99 -1.66 -12.94
C ASN A 343 28.01 -0.56 -12.57
N GLY A 344 26.72 -0.75 -12.93
CA GLY A 344 25.68 0.22 -12.66
C GLY A 344 25.75 1.45 -13.57
N TYR A 345 26.33 1.32 -14.75
CA TYR A 345 26.31 2.33 -15.82
C TYR A 345 25.22 2.02 -16.84
N GLY A 346 25.05 2.85 -17.87
CA GLY A 346 24.17 2.58 -19.00
C GLY A 346 24.60 1.36 -19.80
N ASP A 347 23.71 0.82 -20.62
CA ASP A 347 24.04 -0.23 -21.59
C ASP A 347 24.77 0.35 -22.81
N ASP A 348 25.80 -0.35 -23.30
CA ASP A 348 26.64 0.04 -24.44
C ASP A 348 27.14 1.50 -24.34
N GLU A 349 27.40 1.94 -23.12
CA GLU A 349 27.80 3.30 -22.78
C GLU A 349 29.33 3.43 -22.78
N ASN A 350 29.85 4.54 -23.32
CA ASN A 350 31.26 4.86 -23.18
C ASN A 350 31.59 5.36 -21.77
N ILE A 351 32.55 4.73 -21.11
CA ILE A 351 33.11 5.10 -19.81
C ILE A 351 34.45 5.77 -20.01
N LYS A 352 34.59 6.95 -19.45
CA LYS A 352 35.86 7.69 -19.36
C LYS A 352 36.46 7.47 -17.97
N LEU A 353 37.73 7.01 -17.93
CA LEU A 353 38.49 6.94 -16.69
C LEU A 353 39.46 8.12 -16.58
N ASP A 354 39.40 8.83 -15.48
CA ASP A 354 40.39 9.80 -15.06
C ASP A 354 41.21 9.22 -13.91
N PHE A 355 42.50 9.49 -13.88
CA PHE A 355 43.41 9.00 -12.84
C PHE A 355 44.29 10.14 -12.30
N GLY A 356 44.02 10.54 -11.05
CA GLY A 356 44.75 11.62 -10.40
C GLY A 356 44.77 12.89 -11.22
N TYR A 357 45.97 13.30 -11.67
CA TYR A 357 46.15 14.47 -12.49
C TYR A 357 45.95 14.22 -14.00
N THR A 358 45.74 12.99 -14.41
CA THR A 358 45.61 12.62 -15.84
C THR A 358 44.15 12.40 -16.18
N PRO A 359 43.47 13.34 -16.86
CA PRO A 359 42.14 13.10 -17.37
C PRO A 359 42.20 12.14 -18.58
N ASP A 360 41.17 11.33 -18.74
CA ASP A 360 40.96 10.47 -19.90
C ASP A 360 42.10 9.48 -20.14
N ILE A 361 42.60 8.86 -19.04
CA ILE A 361 43.70 7.91 -19.13
C ILE A 361 43.29 6.64 -19.87
N GLN A 362 42.00 6.29 -19.84
CA GLN A 362 41.43 5.12 -20.52
C GLN A 362 39.95 5.35 -20.82
N GLN A 363 39.51 4.79 -21.98
CA GLN A 363 38.08 4.69 -22.30
C GLN A 363 37.72 3.24 -22.62
N THR A 364 36.47 2.89 -22.30
CA THR A 364 35.92 1.55 -22.54
C THR A 364 34.41 1.62 -22.73
N LEU A 365 33.80 0.57 -23.28
CA LEU A 365 32.35 0.43 -23.40
C LEU A 365 31.84 -0.53 -22.34
N THR A 366 30.66 -0.23 -21.80
CA THR A 366 29.89 -1.17 -20.96
C THR A 366 29.23 -2.23 -21.84
N ASN A 367 28.93 -3.36 -21.22
CA ASN A 367 28.04 -4.36 -21.81
C ASN A 367 26.55 -4.00 -21.60
N ALA A 368 25.61 -4.82 -22.09
CA ALA A 368 24.18 -4.65 -21.95
C ALA A 368 23.68 -4.63 -20.49
N ALA A 369 24.47 -5.12 -19.54
CA ALA A 369 24.17 -5.09 -18.09
C ALA A 369 24.77 -3.85 -17.38
N GLY A 370 25.43 -2.96 -18.12
CA GLY A 370 26.07 -1.76 -17.56
C GLY A 370 27.38 -2.05 -16.82
N GLU A 371 28.09 -3.14 -17.17
CA GLU A 371 29.39 -3.50 -16.61
C GLU A 371 30.50 -3.13 -17.57
N PHE A 372 31.65 -2.75 -17.03
CA PHE A 372 32.91 -2.68 -17.78
C PHE A 372 34.06 -3.38 -17.05
N ASN A 373 35.00 -3.89 -17.81
CA ASN A 373 36.31 -4.30 -17.35
C ASN A 373 37.33 -3.67 -18.30
N THR A 374 38.32 -2.98 -17.75
CA THR A 374 39.38 -2.36 -18.54
C THR A 374 40.69 -2.29 -17.76
N SER A 375 41.75 -1.91 -18.43
CA SER A 375 43.05 -1.73 -17.81
C SER A 375 43.76 -0.50 -18.36
N PHE A 376 44.58 0.11 -17.51
CA PHE A 376 45.48 1.18 -17.91
C PHE A 376 46.84 1.04 -17.22
N THR A 377 47.86 1.71 -17.75
CA THR A 377 49.18 1.77 -17.12
C THR A 377 49.23 3.01 -16.23
N VAL A 378 49.65 2.81 -14.98
CA VAL A 378 49.85 3.91 -14.00
C VAL A 378 50.89 4.88 -14.59
N ASP A 379 50.47 6.10 -14.81
CA ASP A 379 51.36 7.19 -15.23
C ASP A 379 51.99 7.87 -14.00
N THR A 380 52.78 8.93 -14.23
CA THR A 380 53.50 9.60 -13.16
C THR A 380 52.55 10.36 -12.23
N GLN A 381 52.48 9.86 -10.99
CA GLN A 381 51.63 10.41 -9.91
C GLN A 381 52.42 10.51 -8.61
N PRO A 382 52.12 11.44 -7.72
CA PRO A 382 52.73 11.48 -6.38
C PRO A 382 52.38 10.25 -5.56
N CYS A 383 53.19 9.92 -4.54
CA CYS A 383 52.86 8.88 -3.57
C CYS A 383 51.59 9.15 -2.79
N GLY A 384 51.00 8.08 -2.30
CA GLY A 384 49.75 8.10 -1.53
C GLY A 384 48.55 7.62 -2.33
N THR A 385 47.34 7.88 -1.86
CA THR A 385 46.13 7.45 -2.54
C THR A 385 45.76 8.41 -3.66
N THR A 386 45.78 7.89 -4.89
CA THR A 386 45.35 8.58 -6.11
C THR A 386 43.95 8.09 -6.50
N THR A 387 43.03 9.00 -6.83
CA THR A 387 41.68 8.66 -7.20
C THR A 387 41.60 8.18 -8.65
N ILE A 388 40.90 7.07 -8.86
CA ILE A 388 40.36 6.62 -10.16
C ILE A 388 38.92 7.08 -10.22
N LEU A 389 38.56 7.85 -11.23
CA LEU A 389 37.21 8.37 -11.45
C LEU A 389 36.66 7.79 -12.76
N ALA A 390 35.54 7.06 -12.68
CA ALA A 390 34.84 6.54 -13.84
C ALA A 390 33.58 7.36 -14.10
N THR A 391 33.42 7.88 -15.33
CA THR A 391 32.28 8.70 -15.73
C THR A 391 31.61 8.13 -16.96
N GLY A 392 30.31 7.86 -16.88
CA GLY A 392 29.46 7.43 -17.99
C GLY A 392 29.08 8.61 -18.90
N ALA A 393 29.23 8.45 -20.20
CA ALA A 393 28.99 9.51 -21.18
C ALA A 393 27.48 9.82 -21.37
N VAL A 394 26.62 8.86 -21.14
CA VAL A 394 25.16 8.96 -21.35
C VAL A 394 24.42 9.04 -20.02
N SER A 395 24.70 8.14 -19.08
CA SER A 395 24.10 8.12 -17.75
C SER A 395 24.51 9.33 -16.91
N HIS A 396 25.67 9.93 -17.18
CA HIS A 396 26.35 10.93 -16.34
C HIS A 396 26.63 10.43 -14.92
N GLU A 397 26.55 9.11 -14.70
CA GLU A 397 26.93 8.50 -13.43
C GLU A 397 28.42 8.58 -13.23
N VAL A 398 28.80 8.81 -11.99
CA VAL A 398 30.19 8.95 -11.57
C VAL A 398 30.46 8.06 -10.38
N SER A 399 31.50 7.23 -10.47
CA SER A 399 31.99 6.45 -9.32
C SER A 399 33.49 6.60 -9.19
N GLN A 400 34.01 6.38 -8.00
CA GLN A 400 35.43 6.52 -7.73
C GLN A 400 35.93 5.44 -6.78
N ASP A 401 37.24 5.14 -6.93
CA ASP A 401 37.98 4.31 -5.97
C ASP A 401 39.43 4.84 -5.89
N GLY A 402 40.22 4.34 -4.94
CA GLY A 402 41.57 4.75 -4.67
C GLY A 402 42.62 3.72 -5.03
N LEU A 403 43.72 4.15 -5.63
CA LEU A 403 44.90 3.39 -5.84
C LEU A 403 46.09 3.96 -5.02
N SER A 404 46.77 3.13 -4.26
CA SER A 404 47.93 3.57 -3.47
C SER A 404 49.19 3.53 -4.34
N ILE A 405 49.81 4.69 -4.55
CA ILE A 405 51.05 4.86 -5.28
C ILE A 405 52.21 4.87 -4.29
N TYR A 406 53.29 4.17 -4.61
CA TYR A 406 54.53 4.16 -3.85
C TYR A 406 55.77 4.39 -4.75
N ALA A 407 56.84 4.83 -4.12
CA ALA A 407 58.06 5.24 -4.81
C ALA A 407 58.77 4.11 -5.51
N GLU A 408 59.41 4.45 -6.63
CA GLU A 408 60.33 3.57 -7.40
C GLU A 408 61.50 4.37 -7.91
N VAL A 409 62.73 3.79 -7.81
CA VAL A 409 63.90 4.28 -8.51
C VAL A 409 63.97 3.59 -9.89
N ILE A 410 63.60 4.35 -10.91
CA ILE A 410 63.46 3.84 -12.31
C ILE A 410 64.72 3.92 -13.17
N THR A 411 65.71 4.72 -12.73
CA THR A 411 66.94 4.95 -13.52
C THR A 411 68.14 5.12 -12.62
N VAL A 412 69.15 4.28 -12.85
CA VAL A 412 70.52 4.50 -12.41
C VAL A 412 71.38 4.30 -13.64
N SER A 413 71.88 5.36 -14.27
CA SER A 413 72.59 5.32 -15.55
C SER A 413 73.83 6.17 -15.56
N PRO A 414 74.98 5.60 -15.90
CA PRO A 414 75.23 4.21 -16.15
C PRO A 414 75.09 3.33 -14.92
N SER A 415 74.61 2.08 -15.03
CA SER A 415 74.39 1.12 -13.94
C SER A 415 75.74 0.53 -13.40
N ARG A 416 76.85 1.03 -13.94
CA ARG A 416 78.22 0.63 -13.55
C ARG A 416 79.15 1.79 -13.74
N GLY A 417 80.15 1.91 -12.88
CA GLY A 417 81.18 2.94 -12.97
C GLY A 417 82.31 2.77 -11.99
N SER A 418 83.37 3.58 -12.07
CA SER A 418 84.43 3.69 -11.07
C SER A 418 84.28 5.01 -10.28
N VAL A 419 84.99 5.16 -9.22
CA VAL A 419 85.09 6.42 -8.48
C VAL A 419 85.33 7.56 -9.46
N GLY A 420 84.60 8.66 -9.33
CA GLY A 420 84.67 9.78 -10.30
C GLY A 420 83.69 9.71 -11.46
N THR A 421 83.02 8.58 -11.74
CA THR A 421 81.98 8.47 -12.73
C THR A 421 80.72 9.25 -12.31
N ILE A 422 80.17 10.06 -13.22
CA ILE A 422 78.89 10.73 -13.02
C ILE A 422 77.79 9.76 -13.40
N ILE A 423 76.81 9.55 -12.52
CA ILE A 423 75.61 8.76 -12.75
C ILE A 423 74.37 9.64 -12.65
N THR A 424 73.37 9.33 -13.48
CA THR A 424 72.05 9.93 -13.38
C THR A 424 71.14 8.99 -12.59
N VAL A 425 70.43 9.53 -11.61
CA VAL A 425 69.42 8.82 -10.80
C VAL A 425 68.07 9.47 -11.01
N GLY A 426 67.05 8.70 -11.40
CA GLY A 426 65.69 9.15 -11.57
C GLY A 426 64.71 8.25 -10.79
N GLY A 427 63.65 8.80 -10.32
CA GLY A 427 62.61 8.09 -9.61
C GLY A 427 61.23 8.74 -9.73
N THR A 428 60.21 7.94 -9.48
CA THR A 428 58.81 8.33 -9.53
C THR A 428 58.06 7.88 -8.29
N GLY A 429 56.83 8.36 -8.07
CA GLY A 429 55.98 7.97 -6.93
C GLY A 429 56.50 8.48 -5.58
N TYR A 430 57.27 9.53 -5.57
CA TYR A 430 57.60 10.34 -4.36
C TYR A 430 56.54 11.40 -4.10
N GLY A 431 56.60 12.13 -3.00
CA GLY A 431 55.66 13.22 -2.71
C GLY A 431 55.82 14.36 -3.75
N ALA A 432 54.74 15.11 -3.99
CA ALA A 432 54.77 16.28 -4.87
C ALA A 432 55.63 17.38 -4.28
N THR A 433 56.57 17.91 -5.08
CA THR A 433 57.47 19.01 -4.70
C THR A 433 58.27 18.79 -3.41
N GLU A 434 58.55 17.52 -3.07
CA GLU A 434 59.32 17.18 -1.88
C GLU A 434 60.82 17.08 -2.17
N THR A 435 61.58 17.22 -1.06
CA THR A 435 63.00 16.98 -1.12
C THR A 435 63.28 15.48 -1.03
N VAL A 436 64.01 14.93 -2.01
CA VAL A 436 64.48 13.53 -2.01
C VAL A 436 65.98 13.49 -1.75
N ALA A 437 66.35 12.74 -0.70
CA ALA A 437 67.74 12.46 -0.38
C ALA A 437 68.23 11.23 -1.15
N ILE A 438 69.34 11.34 -1.83
CA ILE A 438 70.01 10.24 -2.56
C ILE A 438 71.15 9.74 -1.73
N GLU A 439 71.14 8.47 -1.41
CA GLU A 439 72.19 7.74 -0.67
C GLU A 439 72.94 6.83 -1.62
N LEU A 440 74.26 6.72 -1.46
CA LEU A 440 75.11 5.84 -2.25
C LEU A 440 75.90 4.93 -1.34
N GLY A 441 75.58 3.63 -1.34
CA GLY A 441 76.27 2.62 -0.53
C GLY A 441 76.42 3.02 0.91
N TRP A 442 77.64 3.35 1.35
CA TRP A 442 77.93 3.75 2.74
C TRP A 442 77.69 5.24 3.01
N THR A 443 77.48 6.07 1.99
CA THR A 443 77.30 7.49 2.09
C THR A 443 75.84 7.88 2.25
N VAL A 444 75.48 8.27 3.45
CA VAL A 444 74.17 8.77 3.76
C VAL A 444 74.02 10.20 3.22
N THR A 445 72.99 10.45 2.45
CA THR A 445 72.67 11.74 1.82
C THR A 445 73.85 12.28 0.97
N ARG A 446 74.13 11.60 -0.13
CA ARG A 446 75.13 11.99 -1.12
C ARG A 446 74.78 13.31 -1.84
N THR A 447 73.48 13.44 -2.16
CA THR A 447 72.88 14.66 -2.75
C THR A 447 71.43 14.73 -2.42
N THR A 448 70.83 15.86 -2.66
CA THR A 448 69.36 16.07 -2.56
C THR A 448 68.84 16.69 -3.85
N THR A 449 67.59 16.37 -4.18
CA THR A 449 66.87 16.96 -5.31
C THR A 449 65.44 17.25 -4.90
N ILE A 450 64.71 17.99 -5.71
CA ILE A 450 63.28 18.25 -5.46
C ILE A 450 62.48 17.59 -6.57
N THR A 451 61.44 16.87 -6.20
CA THR A 451 60.47 16.31 -7.15
C THR A 451 59.64 17.38 -7.80
N ASP A 452 59.11 17.14 -8.99
CA ASP A 452 58.06 17.95 -9.59
C ASP A 452 56.70 17.70 -8.91
N TYR A 453 55.62 18.32 -9.43
CA TYR A 453 54.29 18.13 -8.91
C TYR A 453 53.70 16.74 -9.09
N THR A 454 54.30 15.92 -9.97
CA THR A 454 53.89 14.54 -10.22
C THR A 454 54.66 13.54 -9.37
N GLY A 455 55.61 14.00 -8.52
CA GLY A 455 56.46 13.12 -7.72
C GLY A 455 57.66 12.50 -8.49
N TYR A 456 58.00 13.05 -9.66
CA TYR A 456 59.16 12.62 -10.45
C TYR A 456 60.39 13.45 -10.11
N PHE A 457 61.56 12.86 -10.06
CA PHE A 457 62.85 13.56 -10.01
C PHE A 457 63.83 12.93 -10.96
N SER A 458 64.82 13.74 -11.37
CA SER A 458 66.04 13.31 -12.02
C SER A 458 67.21 14.18 -11.53
N THR A 459 68.31 13.52 -11.13
CA THR A 459 69.50 14.22 -10.63
C THR A 459 70.75 13.46 -11.02
N THR A 460 71.86 14.14 -10.93
CA THR A 460 73.18 13.51 -11.18
C THR A 460 74.03 13.56 -9.94
N LEU A 461 74.85 12.53 -9.75
CA LEU A 461 75.85 12.50 -8.69
C LEU A 461 77.13 11.84 -9.19
N THR A 462 78.22 12.16 -8.55
CA THR A 462 79.55 11.51 -8.84
C THR A 462 79.77 10.40 -7.85
N ILE A 463 80.17 9.21 -8.32
CA ILE A 463 80.54 8.09 -7.48
C ILE A 463 81.72 8.50 -6.62
N ASP A 464 81.54 8.46 -5.30
CA ASP A 464 82.58 8.72 -4.32
C ASP A 464 83.35 7.41 -4.02
N ALA A 465 84.28 7.51 -3.05
CA ALA A 465 85.07 6.32 -2.65
C ALA A 465 84.15 5.25 -1.99
N GLN A 466 83.89 4.21 -2.74
CA GLN A 466 83.13 3.04 -2.37
C GLN A 466 83.90 1.78 -2.65
N PRO A 467 83.65 0.70 -1.89
CA PRO A 467 84.22 -0.62 -2.23
C PRO A 467 83.82 -1.07 -3.62
N CYS A 468 84.74 -1.78 -4.33
CA CYS A 468 84.36 -2.43 -5.61
C CYS A 468 83.32 -3.51 -5.37
N GLY A 469 82.41 -3.68 -6.36
CA GLY A 469 81.33 -4.66 -6.27
C GLY A 469 79.95 -4.00 -6.45
N THR A 470 78.93 -4.73 -6.10
CA THR A 470 77.56 -4.20 -6.17
C THR A 470 77.22 -3.40 -4.95
N THR A 471 76.77 -2.18 -5.13
CA THR A 471 76.26 -1.29 -4.09
C THR A 471 74.83 -0.85 -4.43
N THR A 472 74.19 -0.13 -3.58
CA THR A 472 72.84 0.38 -3.73
C THR A 472 72.87 1.90 -3.89
N VAL A 473 72.04 2.40 -4.83
CA VAL A 473 71.60 3.81 -4.88
C VAL A 473 70.22 3.84 -4.31
N LYS A 474 70.03 4.51 -3.20
CA LYS A 474 68.73 4.66 -2.52
C LYS A 474 68.27 6.08 -2.59
N ALA A 475 66.99 6.25 -2.98
CA ALA A 475 66.29 7.53 -2.94
C ALA A 475 65.24 7.49 -1.80
N ARG A 476 65.18 8.56 -1.02
CA ARG A 476 64.21 8.68 0.09
C ARG A 476 63.58 10.06 0.13
N GLY A 477 62.24 10.08 0.01
CA GLY A 477 61.46 11.29 0.22
C GLY A 477 61.49 11.71 1.66
N ILE A 478 61.78 12.98 1.91
CA ILE A 478 61.96 13.50 3.28
C ILE A 478 60.58 13.73 3.96
N ALA A 479 59.60 14.18 3.21
CA ALA A 479 58.28 14.45 3.73
C ALA A 479 57.35 13.22 3.71
N SER A 480 57.32 12.48 2.59
CA SER A 480 56.52 11.27 2.44
C SER A 480 57.02 10.07 3.23
N GLY A 481 58.35 10.01 3.46
CA GLY A 481 59.01 8.82 4.00
C GLY A 481 59.17 7.66 3.02
N GLU A 482 58.64 7.79 1.80
CA GLU A 482 58.76 6.79 0.70
C GLU A 482 60.22 6.59 0.32
N ALA A 483 60.59 5.37 0.05
CA ALA A 483 61.99 5.05 -0.29
C ALA A 483 62.09 3.81 -1.16
N ASP A 484 62.90 3.87 -2.17
CA ASP A 484 63.28 2.73 -3.00
C ASP A 484 64.75 2.78 -3.36
N ASN A 485 65.31 1.68 -3.89
CA ASN A 485 66.71 1.57 -4.26
C ASN A 485 66.93 0.69 -5.49
N ASP A 486 67.98 1.01 -6.24
CA ASP A 486 68.47 0.21 -7.35
C ASP A 486 69.98 -0.08 -7.19
N ARG A 487 70.46 -0.98 -8.03
CA ARG A 487 71.82 -1.49 -7.95
C ARG A 487 72.78 -0.70 -8.83
N LEU A 488 73.99 -0.50 -8.31
CA LEU A 488 75.12 0.06 -9.02
C LEU A 488 76.35 -0.83 -8.89
N VAL A 489 77.05 -1.13 -9.97
CA VAL A 489 78.27 -1.89 -9.93
C VAL A 489 79.47 -0.97 -10.00
N ILE A 490 80.34 -1.00 -8.95
CA ILE A 490 81.52 -0.22 -8.87
C ILE A 490 82.75 -1.04 -9.24
N PHE A 491 83.53 -0.50 -10.19
CA PHE A 491 84.80 -1.08 -10.59
C PHE A 491 85.96 -0.37 -9.87
N SER A 492 87.05 -1.17 -9.64
CA SER A 492 88.32 -0.59 -9.21
C SER A 492 88.93 0.31 -10.34
N ASN A 493 89.43 1.48 -9.91
CA ASN A 493 90.11 2.39 -10.84
C ASN A 493 91.41 2.87 -10.17
N ILE A 494 92.42 3.07 -11.02
CA ILE A 494 93.64 3.74 -10.62
C ILE A 494 93.36 5.23 -10.75
N TYR A 495 93.27 5.92 -9.64
CA TYR A 495 92.89 7.35 -9.62
C TYR A 495 94.06 8.30 -9.86
N GLU A 496 95.28 7.90 -9.46
CA GLU A 496 96.48 8.69 -9.65
C GLU A 496 97.76 7.78 -9.67
N VAL A 497 98.57 7.98 -10.63
CA VAL A 497 99.89 7.40 -10.63
C VAL A 497 100.87 8.56 -10.50
N SER A 498 101.37 8.80 -9.29
CA SER A 498 102.41 9.81 -9.07
C SER A 498 103.78 9.20 -9.56
N PRO A 499 104.57 10.00 -10.25
CA PRO A 499 105.89 9.60 -10.75
C PRO A 499 106.88 9.34 -9.64
#